data_ac21d830c6ff34d1d41ffc3ae59b2b23
#
_entry.id   ac21d830c6ff34d1d41ffc3ae59b2b23
#
_cell.length_a   1.000
_cell.length_b   1.000
_cell.length_c   1.000
_cell.angle_alpha   90.00
_cell.angle_beta   90.00
_cell.angle_gamma   90.00
#
_symmetry.space_group_name_H-M   'P 1'
#
loop_
_entity.id
_entity.type
_entity.pdbx_description
1 polymer ?
#
loop_
_entity_poly.entity_id
_entity_poly.type
_entity_poly.pdbx_seq_one_letter_code
_entity_poly.pdbx_strand_id
1 'polypeptide(L)'
;MDREIPLSEQRKERRKQIIRYGAIIVGLAIVVIIVVNFLQGSISSKNVIIGTVGRGTIEVTVNASGKVIPLTEEIIVSPINSRILEVYKEAGDSVNKDEPILKLELASIETDYKQKLDEKEMKKSKLIQSQVSLDNTISDLQMQLQVKDMKLKQLQTELKNERYLDSIGASTSDKVRQAALNYEVAKLEFQQLKQQIVNEKKNASAEVKVQQLDLSIFEKSLAESARLLKDARILSPQKATLTYVNNQIGSQVSAGTQIAIVSDLSHFKVLAEIADSYAEKLSSGAKAIIKIGQLQLEGTVVNITPSVKNGVINFTVMLKDSGNSRLRSGLKTDVYVTHGIQDDVLRIPNSTYYIGAGEYELWVVKNGEAEKKKIKLGESSFEYVEVISGLEKGEQVIISDMNQYKNKQKLKIN
;
A
#
# COMPACT_ATOMS: atom_id res chain seq x y z
N MET A 1 -68.28 93.61 -11.86
CA MET A 1 -68.43 93.45 -13.32
C MET A 1 -67.75 92.19 -13.75
N ASP A 2 -68.50 91.10 -13.66
CA ASP A 2 -68.02 89.80 -14.12
C ASP A 2 -68.28 89.72 -15.63
N ARG A 3 -67.23 89.60 -16.41
CA ARG A 3 -67.37 89.34 -17.86
C ARG A 3 -67.46 87.80 -18.01
N GLU A 4 -68.62 87.34 -18.53
CA GLU A 4 -68.77 85.94 -18.90
C GLU A 4 -67.81 85.60 -20.04
N ILE A 5 -67.00 84.54 -19.88
CA ILE A 5 -66.04 84.03 -20.85
C ILE A 5 -66.84 83.31 -21.97
N PRO A 6 -66.60 83.65 -23.22
CA PRO A 6 -67.38 83.06 -24.36
C PRO A 6 -67.04 81.56 -24.47
N LEU A 7 -68.10 80.74 -24.77
CA LEU A 7 -68.10 79.29 -24.92
C LEU A 7 -66.96 78.71 -25.83
N SER A 8 -66.42 79.53 -26.74
CA SER A 8 -65.36 79.21 -27.68
C SER A 8 -63.98 79.14 -26.96
N GLU A 9 -63.74 79.91 -25.89
CA GLU A 9 -62.51 79.86 -25.13
C GLU A 9 -62.50 78.70 -24.07
N GLN A 10 -63.63 78.40 -23.50
CA GLN A 10 -63.78 77.25 -22.60
C GLN A 10 -63.54 75.91 -23.35
N ARG A 11 -63.89 75.79 -24.60
CA ARG A 11 -63.62 74.62 -25.46
C ARG A 11 -62.14 74.52 -25.84
N LYS A 12 -61.43 75.61 -25.99
CA LYS A 12 -60.00 75.63 -26.26
C LYS A 12 -59.17 75.24 -25.01
N GLU A 13 -59.57 75.72 -23.88
CA GLU A 13 -58.89 75.34 -22.60
C GLU A 13 -59.15 73.88 -22.26
N ARG A 14 -60.33 73.36 -22.34
CA ARG A 14 -60.63 71.93 -22.16
C ARG A 14 -59.84 71.05 -23.14
N ARG A 15 -59.75 71.48 -24.40
CA ARG A 15 -58.92 70.75 -25.43
C ARG A 15 -57.40 70.77 -25.04
N LYS A 16 -56.91 71.92 -24.58
CA LYS A 16 -55.50 72.00 -24.06
C LYS A 16 -55.27 71.13 -22.81
N GLN A 17 -56.24 71.09 -21.93
CA GLN A 17 -56.15 70.25 -20.73
C GLN A 17 -56.23 68.77 -21.12
N ILE A 18 -57.08 68.33 -21.99
CA ILE A 18 -57.18 66.94 -22.48
C ILE A 18 -55.88 66.53 -23.21
N ILE A 19 -55.31 67.40 -24.02
CA ILE A 19 -53.99 67.13 -24.69
C ILE A 19 -52.87 67.06 -23.65
N ARG A 20 -52.88 67.91 -22.60
CA ARG A 20 -51.87 67.93 -21.51
C ARG A 20 -51.93 66.66 -20.66
N TYR A 21 -53.14 66.22 -20.30
CA TYR A 21 -53.33 64.95 -19.52
C TYR A 21 -53.03 63.74 -20.43
N GLY A 22 -53.43 63.78 -21.72
CA GLY A 22 -53.03 62.73 -22.68
C GLY A 22 -51.52 62.60 -22.85
N ALA A 23 -50.79 63.73 -22.97
CA ALA A 23 -49.32 63.72 -23.02
C ALA A 23 -48.65 63.20 -21.73
N ILE A 24 -49.24 63.52 -20.55
CA ILE A 24 -48.73 62.99 -19.31
C ILE A 24 -48.91 61.47 -19.19
N ILE A 25 -50.10 60.96 -19.63
CA ILE A 25 -50.41 59.52 -19.62
C ILE A 25 -49.48 58.76 -20.56
N VAL A 26 -49.24 59.30 -21.78
CA VAL A 26 -48.31 58.72 -22.77
C VAL A 26 -46.85 58.77 -22.22
N GLY A 27 -46.48 59.90 -21.59
CA GLY A 27 -45.17 60.02 -20.94
C GLY A 27 -44.95 58.99 -19.80
N LEU A 28 -46.01 58.80 -19.04
CA LEU A 28 -45.96 57.81 -17.90
C LEU A 28 -45.95 56.39 -18.43
N ALA A 29 -46.66 56.08 -19.51
CA ALA A 29 -46.62 54.80 -20.23
C ALA A 29 -45.22 54.50 -20.79
N ILE A 30 -44.57 55.51 -21.39
CA ILE A 30 -43.23 55.42 -21.94
C ILE A 30 -42.23 55.17 -20.79
N VAL A 31 -42.34 55.87 -19.67
CA VAL A 31 -41.51 55.68 -18.50
C VAL A 31 -41.69 54.27 -17.93
N VAL A 32 -42.92 53.78 -17.83
CA VAL A 32 -43.19 52.40 -17.38
C VAL A 32 -42.57 51.38 -18.33
N ILE A 33 -42.68 51.59 -19.66
CA ILE A 33 -42.03 50.70 -20.64
C ILE A 33 -40.52 50.73 -20.51
N ILE A 34 -39.90 51.91 -20.32
CA ILE A 34 -38.44 52.05 -20.13
C ILE A 34 -38.02 51.37 -18.82
N VAL A 35 -38.77 51.56 -17.73
CA VAL A 35 -38.48 50.93 -16.42
C VAL A 35 -38.63 49.41 -16.51
N VAL A 36 -39.67 48.90 -17.17
CA VAL A 36 -39.85 47.45 -17.41
C VAL A 36 -38.72 46.89 -18.25
N ASN A 37 -38.30 47.57 -19.33
CA ASN A 37 -37.15 47.15 -20.14
C ASN A 37 -35.82 47.24 -19.40
N PHE A 38 -35.65 48.21 -18.51
CA PHE A 38 -34.43 48.36 -17.69
C PHE A 38 -34.37 47.33 -16.55
N LEU A 39 -35.51 46.87 -16.04
CA LEU A 39 -35.63 45.81 -15.04
C LEU A 39 -35.44 44.40 -15.66
N GLN A 40 -35.66 44.23 -16.98
CA GLN A 40 -35.31 43.00 -17.68
C GLN A 40 -33.80 42.93 -17.86
N GLY A 41 -33.11 42.08 -17.04
CA GLY A 41 -31.70 41.81 -17.22
C GLY A 41 -31.44 41.22 -18.59
N SER A 42 -30.42 41.70 -19.30
CA SER A 42 -29.94 41.05 -20.52
C SER A 42 -28.65 40.29 -20.24
N ILE A 43 -28.47 39.14 -20.85
CA ILE A 43 -27.26 38.35 -20.81
C ILE A 43 -26.77 38.08 -22.23
N SER A 44 -25.46 38.19 -22.44
CA SER A 44 -24.89 37.86 -23.75
C SER A 44 -24.79 36.33 -23.91
N SER A 45 -25.21 35.83 -25.06
CA SER A 45 -25.09 34.42 -25.43
C SER A 45 -23.67 33.89 -25.38
N LYS A 46 -22.65 34.76 -25.45
CA LYS A 46 -21.24 34.40 -25.33
C LYS A 46 -20.80 34.07 -23.89
N ASN A 47 -21.55 34.51 -22.90
CA ASN A 47 -21.24 34.34 -21.48
C ASN A 47 -21.98 33.18 -20.82
N VAL A 48 -22.79 32.44 -21.57
CA VAL A 48 -23.55 31.30 -21.06
C VAL A 48 -23.29 30.06 -21.89
N ILE A 49 -23.23 28.93 -21.23
CA ILE A 49 -23.19 27.63 -21.88
C ILE A 49 -24.59 27.07 -21.86
N ILE A 50 -25.10 26.74 -23.03
CA ILE A 50 -26.45 26.21 -23.22
C ILE A 50 -26.34 24.71 -23.51
N GLY A 51 -27.01 23.90 -22.71
CA GLY A 51 -27.15 22.46 -22.92
C GLY A 51 -28.53 22.14 -23.46
N THR A 52 -28.65 21.16 -24.34
CA THR A 52 -29.91 20.66 -24.86
C THR A 52 -30.35 19.40 -24.15
N VAL A 53 -31.63 19.33 -23.76
CA VAL A 53 -32.23 18.14 -23.18
C VAL A 53 -32.29 17.03 -24.21
N GLY A 54 -31.54 15.97 -24.00
CA GLY A 54 -31.53 14.78 -24.83
C GLY A 54 -32.19 13.59 -24.15
N ARG A 55 -32.33 12.50 -24.87
CA ARG A 55 -32.70 11.19 -24.30
C ARG A 55 -31.60 10.19 -24.62
N GLY A 56 -31.21 9.38 -23.65
CA GLY A 56 -30.18 8.37 -23.82
C GLY A 56 -29.77 7.72 -22.54
N THR A 57 -28.74 6.87 -22.61
CA THR A 57 -28.18 6.14 -21.46
C THR A 57 -27.29 7.05 -20.61
N ILE A 58 -27.37 6.89 -19.30
CA ILE A 58 -26.47 7.51 -18.31
C ILE A 58 -25.72 6.39 -17.55
N GLU A 59 -24.40 6.40 -17.61
CA GLU A 59 -23.55 5.59 -16.71
C GLU A 59 -23.43 6.33 -15.38
N VAL A 60 -24.24 5.94 -14.41
CA VAL A 60 -24.29 6.61 -13.10
C VAL A 60 -22.96 6.45 -12.37
N THR A 61 -22.37 7.58 -11.94
CA THR A 61 -21.06 7.60 -11.28
C THR A 61 -21.11 8.17 -9.88
N VAL A 62 -20.22 7.69 -9.02
CA VAL A 62 -19.89 8.31 -7.75
C VAL A 62 -18.51 8.96 -7.82
N ASN A 63 -18.38 10.13 -7.18
CA ASN A 63 -17.15 10.89 -7.17
C ASN A 63 -16.27 10.51 -6.02
N ALA A 64 -14.98 10.34 -6.26
CA ALA A 64 -13.94 10.08 -5.29
C ALA A 64 -12.74 11.00 -5.54
N SER A 65 -12.02 11.34 -4.50
CA SER A 65 -10.72 11.99 -4.60
C SER A 65 -9.62 10.95 -4.75
N GLY A 66 -8.66 11.18 -5.64
CA GLY A 66 -7.56 10.27 -5.85
C GLY A 66 -6.20 10.94 -5.91
N LYS A 67 -5.17 10.13 -5.82
CA LYS A 67 -3.78 10.51 -5.99
C LYS A 67 -3.09 9.50 -6.90
N VAL A 68 -2.39 10.00 -7.90
CA VAL A 68 -1.55 9.18 -8.78
C VAL A 68 -0.34 8.69 -7.98
N ILE A 69 -0.10 7.39 -7.98
CA ILE A 69 1.08 6.77 -7.34
C ILE A 69 1.76 5.83 -8.33
N PRO A 70 3.05 5.56 -8.18
CA PRO A 70 3.75 4.56 -8.98
C PRO A 70 3.09 3.19 -8.86
N LEU A 71 3.22 2.38 -9.91
CA LEU A 71 2.71 1.01 -9.88
C LEU A 71 3.39 0.18 -8.81
N THR A 72 4.72 0.29 -8.72
CA THR A 72 5.56 -0.34 -7.69
C THR A 72 6.44 0.70 -7.01
N GLU A 73 6.51 0.59 -5.70
CA GLU A 73 7.35 1.41 -4.84
C GLU A 73 7.97 0.51 -3.78
N GLU A 74 9.27 0.62 -3.58
CA GLU A 74 10.01 -0.17 -2.59
C GLU A 74 10.75 0.74 -1.64
N ILE A 75 10.45 0.56 -0.36
CA ILE A 75 11.07 1.31 0.74
C ILE A 75 12.32 0.56 1.18
N ILE A 76 13.46 1.21 1.07
CA ILE A 76 14.74 0.68 1.53
C ILE A 76 14.98 1.22 2.93
N VAL A 77 15.12 0.29 3.88
CA VAL A 77 15.36 0.60 5.29
C VAL A 77 16.79 0.25 5.68
N SER A 78 17.32 0.92 6.69
CA SER A 78 18.61 0.54 7.27
C SER A 78 18.51 -0.80 7.96
N PRO A 79 19.33 -1.80 7.65
CA PRO A 79 19.33 -3.08 8.34
C PRO A 79 20.03 -3.02 9.71
N ILE A 80 20.72 -1.93 10.00
CA ILE A 80 21.61 -1.78 11.16
C ILE A 80 21.52 -0.38 11.77
N ASN A 81 21.96 -0.26 13.00
CA ASN A 81 22.25 1.04 13.61
C ASN A 81 23.62 1.51 13.13
N SER A 82 23.67 2.59 12.39
CA SER A 82 24.89 3.09 11.79
C SER A 82 24.80 4.57 11.47
N ARG A 83 25.78 5.09 10.76
CA ARG A 83 25.89 6.47 10.27
C ARG A 83 26.06 6.45 8.76
N ILE A 84 25.44 7.43 8.08
CA ILE A 84 25.62 7.61 6.64
C ILE A 84 27.02 8.16 6.40
N LEU A 85 27.82 7.42 5.64
CA LEU A 85 29.20 7.79 5.33
C LEU A 85 29.30 8.53 4.00
N GLU A 86 28.65 8.02 2.98
CA GLU A 86 28.67 8.55 1.61
C GLU A 86 27.29 8.37 0.97
N VAL A 87 26.91 9.30 0.11
CA VAL A 87 25.69 9.23 -0.71
C VAL A 87 26.12 9.30 -2.18
N TYR A 88 25.77 8.27 -2.97
CA TYR A 88 26.17 8.15 -4.37
C TYR A 88 25.12 8.63 -5.35
N LYS A 89 23.84 8.66 -4.91
CA LYS A 89 22.69 9.00 -5.74
C LYS A 89 21.77 9.96 -5.02
N GLU A 90 21.12 10.85 -5.77
CA GLU A 90 20.17 11.82 -5.25
C GLU A 90 18.72 11.46 -5.67
N ALA A 91 17.74 12.07 -5.02
CA ALA A 91 16.34 11.92 -5.43
C ALA A 91 16.15 12.48 -6.85
N GLY A 92 15.57 11.69 -7.72
CA GLY A 92 15.41 11.97 -9.16
C GLY A 92 16.31 11.11 -10.05
N ASP A 93 17.39 10.54 -9.51
CA ASP A 93 18.31 9.71 -10.29
C ASP A 93 17.66 8.36 -10.67
N SER A 94 17.99 7.90 -11.88
CA SER A 94 17.71 6.54 -12.30
C SER A 94 18.79 5.61 -11.80
N VAL A 95 18.37 4.49 -11.20
CA VAL A 95 19.25 3.45 -10.66
C VAL A 95 18.94 2.11 -11.30
N ASN A 96 19.99 1.33 -11.54
CA ASN A 96 19.87 -0.06 -12.00
C ASN A 96 19.83 -1.01 -10.80
N LYS A 97 19.46 -2.25 -11.05
CA LYS A 97 19.56 -3.31 -10.05
C LYS A 97 21.00 -3.44 -9.55
N ASP A 98 21.17 -3.60 -8.24
CA ASP A 98 22.44 -3.74 -7.53
C ASP A 98 23.37 -2.51 -7.63
N GLU A 99 22.86 -1.36 -8.10
CA GLU A 99 23.61 -0.11 -8.13
C GLU A 99 23.63 0.54 -6.73
N PRO A 100 24.80 1.00 -6.24
CA PRO A 100 24.90 1.58 -4.88
C PRO A 100 24.20 2.93 -4.80
N ILE A 101 23.39 3.10 -3.75
CA ILE A 101 22.64 4.32 -3.45
C ILE A 101 23.41 5.16 -2.42
N LEU A 102 23.76 4.55 -1.29
CA LEU A 102 24.54 5.18 -0.22
C LEU A 102 25.35 4.13 0.53
N LYS A 103 26.34 4.59 1.29
CA LYS A 103 27.23 3.77 2.12
C LYS A 103 27.04 4.10 3.59
N LEU A 104 26.82 3.08 4.38
CA LEU A 104 26.80 3.17 5.83
C LEU A 104 28.22 2.93 6.42
N GLU A 105 28.46 3.42 7.61
CA GLU A 105 29.68 3.13 8.36
C GLU A 105 29.67 1.68 8.85
N LEU A 106 30.57 0.84 8.35
CA LEU A 106 30.56 -0.61 8.59
C LEU A 106 31.65 -1.08 9.57
N ALA A 107 32.57 -0.20 9.99
CA ALA A 107 33.76 -0.56 10.76
C ALA A 107 33.44 -1.40 12.01
N SER A 108 32.40 -1.07 12.75
CA SER A 108 31.99 -1.81 13.95
C SER A 108 31.50 -3.23 13.61
N ILE A 109 30.69 -3.36 12.56
CA ILE A 109 30.10 -4.65 12.15
C ILE A 109 31.16 -5.55 11.50
N GLU A 110 32.08 -4.96 10.73
CA GLU A 110 33.22 -5.69 10.17
C GLU A 110 34.11 -6.25 11.26
N THR A 111 34.31 -5.51 12.34
CA THR A 111 35.09 -5.95 13.51
C THR A 111 34.35 -7.09 14.23
N ASP A 112 33.07 -6.94 14.50
CA ASP A 112 32.22 -8.01 15.10
C ASP A 112 32.24 -9.28 14.26
N TYR A 113 32.11 -9.18 12.95
CA TYR A 113 32.17 -10.31 12.04
C TYR A 113 33.51 -11.02 12.08
N LYS A 114 34.64 -10.28 12.13
CA LYS A 114 35.99 -10.87 12.26
C LYS A 114 36.16 -11.59 13.60
N GLN A 115 35.69 -10.98 14.69
CA GLN A 115 35.73 -11.64 16.02
C GLN A 115 34.92 -12.95 16.02
N LYS A 116 33.78 -12.99 15.40
CA LYS A 116 32.97 -14.22 15.24
C LYS A 116 33.66 -15.27 14.37
N LEU A 117 34.44 -14.89 13.37
CA LEU A 117 35.24 -15.82 12.60
C LEU A 117 36.29 -16.50 13.46
N ASP A 118 37.02 -15.74 14.30
CA ASP A 118 38.01 -16.27 15.21
C ASP A 118 37.35 -17.18 16.25
N GLU A 119 36.21 -16.81 16.80
CA GLU A 119 35.45 -17.64 17.75
C GLU A 119 34.97 -18.96 17.11
N LYS A 120 34.56 -18.95 15.84
CA LYS A 120 34.24 -20.18 15.09
C LYS A 120 35.43 -21.14 15.04
N GLU A 121 36.63 -20.64 14.74
CA GLU A 121 37.84 -21.49 14.70
C GLU A 121 38.19 -22.02 16.07
N MET A 122 38.01 -21.24 17.17
CA MET A 122 38.16 -21.74 18.56
C MET A 122 37.17 -22.86 18.86
N LYS A 123 35.90 -22.72 18.55
CA LYS A 123 34.87 -23.76 18.77
C LYS A 123 35.16 -25.03 17.99
N LYS A 124 35.60 -24.89 16.73
CA LYS A 124 36.02 -26.02 15.89
C LYS A 124 37.21 -26.75 16.45
N SER A 125 38.23 -26.02 16.93
CA SER A 125 39.41 -26.60 17.59
C SER A 125 39.04 -27.35 18.88
N LYS A 126 38.12 -26.81 19.70
CA LYS A 126 37.61 -27.47 20.90
C LYS A 126 36.85 -28.76 20.55
N LEU A 127 36.07 -28.78 19.50
CA LEU A 127 35.39 -29.99 19.02
C LEU A 127 36.40 -31.07 18.62
N ILE A 128 37.42 -30.71 17.86
CA ILE A 128 38.52 -31.65 17.49
C ILE A 128 39.22 -32.17 18.71
N GLN A 129 39.55 -31.30 19.68
CA GLN A 129 40.19 -31.69 20.94
C GLN A 129 39.36 -32.71 21.74
N SER A 130 38.02 -32.49 21.82
CA SER A 130 37.12 -33.44 22.49
C SER A 130 37.06 -34.79 21.75
N GLN A 131 37.06 -34.80 20.40
CA GLN A 131 37.11 -36.03 19.63
C GLN A 131 38.42 -36.82 19.87
N VAL A 132 39.58 -36.15 19.84
CA VAL A 132 40.86 -36.77 20.09
C VAL A 132 40.93 -37.31 21.51
N SER A 133 40.44 -36.58 22.52
CA SER A 133 40.39 -37.04 23.92
C SER A 133 39.52 -38.28 24.08
N LEU A 134 38.36 -38.34 23.40
CA LEU A 134 37.51 -39.52 23.36
C LEU A 134 38.26 -40.73 22.79
N ASP A 135 38.87 -40.55 21.60
CA ASP A 135 39.57 -41.64 20.90
C ASP A 135 40.71 -42.20 21.78
N ASN A 136 41.49 -41.35 22.48
CA ASN A 136 42.53 -41.75 23.41
C ASN A 136 41.97 -42.54 24.59
N THR A 137 40.91 -42.04 25.23
CA THR A 137 40.28 -42.71 26.38
C THR A 137 39.72 -44.07 25.97
N ILE A 138 39.06 -44.18 24.82
CA ILE A 138 38.55 -45.48 24.32
C ILE A 138 39.70 -46.44 24.00
N SER A 139 40.80 -45.96 23.39
CA SER A 139 41.95 -46.74 23.08
C SER A 139 42.61 -47.33 24.34
N ASP A 140 42.77 -46.51 25.40
CA ASP A 140 43.32 -46.94 26.68
C ASP A 140 42.43 -48.01 27.35
N LEU A 141 41.13 -47.81 27.39
CA LEU A 141 40.21 -48.79 27.96
C LEU A 141 40.16 -50.09 27.12
N GLN A 142 40.35 -50.02 25.80
CA GLN A 142 40.43 -51.20 24.94
C GLN A 142 41.72 -52.01 25.22
N MET A 143 42.86 -51.35 25.44
CA MET A 143 44.08 -52.01 25.80
C MET A 143 43.94 -52.72 27.20
N GLN A 144 43.31 -52.05 28.19
CA GLN A 144 42.98 -52.64 29.46
C GLN A 144 42.06 -53.85 29.31
N LEU A 145 41.06 -53.78 28.45
CA LEU A 145 40.16 -54.91 28.17
C LEU A 145 40.91 -56.09 27.56
N GLN A 146 41.85 -55.84 26.65
CA GLN A 146 42.72 -56.90 26.11
C GLN A 146 43.55 -57.60 27.16
N VAL A 147 44.13 -56.84 28.10
CA VAL A 147 44.90 -57.43 29.25
C VAL A 147 43.96 -58.28 30.12
N LYS A 148 42.75 -57.82 30.44
CA LYS A 148 41.77 -58.60 31.20
C LYS A 148 41.30 -59.86 30.47
N ASP A 149 41.16 -59.82 29.15
CA ASP A 149 40.81 -60.97 28.28
C ASP A 149 41.92 -62.05 28.36
N MET A 150 43.20 -61.66 28.29
CA MET A 150 44.34 -62.58 28.44
C MET A 150 44.35 -63.23 29.83
N LYS A 151 44.08 -62.44 30.88
CA LYS A 151 44.01 -62.97 32.23
C LYS A 151 42.84 -63.92 32.40
N LEU A 152 41.71 -63.66 31.88
CA LEU A 152 40.50 -64.49 31.87
C LEU A 152 40.82 -65.87 31.21
N LYS A 153 41.43 -65.82 29.99
CA LYS A 153 41.88 -67.06 29.31
C LYS A 153 42.86 -67.88 30.05
N GLN A 154 43.82 -67.26 30.77
CA GLN A 154 44.76 -67.93 31.64
C GLN A 154 44.02 -68.69 32.76
N LEU A 155 43.14 -68.01 33.51
CA LEU A 155 42.37 -68.58 34.61
C LEU A 155 41.39 -69.67 34.14
N GLN A 156 40.80 -69.49 32.92
CA GLN A 156 40.00 -70.54 32.33
C GLN A 156 40.78 -71.84 32.07
N THR A 157 42.00 -71.69 31.59
CA THR A 157 42.89 -72.86 31.34
C THR A 157 43.31 -73.50 32.67
N GLU A 158 43.64 -72.69 33.68
CA GLU A 158 43.94 -73.16 35.05
C GLU A 158 42.78 -73.95 35.67
N LEU A 159 41.56 -73.41 35.60
CA LEU A 159 40.37 -74.16 36.09
C LEU A 159 40.14 -75.46 35.31
N LYS A 160 40.37 -75.48 34.00
CA LYS A 160 40.24 -76.69 33.19
C LYS A 160 41.28 -77.74 33.62
N ASN A 161 42.51 -77.31 33.89
CA ASN A 161 43.56 -78.17 34.34
C ASN A 161 43.30 -78.73 35.76
N GLU A 162 42.86 -77.87 36.73
CA GLU A 162 42.50 -78.32 38.09
C GLU A 162 41.35 -79.33 38.10
N ARG A 163 40.34 -79.12 37.27
CA ARG A 163 39.23 -80.08 37.08
C ARG A 163 39.73 -81.44 36.56
N TYR A 164 40.66 -81.42 35.60
CA TYR A 164 41.22 -82.63 35.04
C TYR A 164 42.05 -83.37 36.14
N LEU A 165 42.91 -82.68 36.90
CA LEU A 165 43.70 -83.25 37.98
C LEU A 165 42.80 -83.81 39.09
N ASP A 166 41.75 -83.19 39.48
CA ASP A 166 40.77 -83.69 40.44
C ASP A 166 40.09 -85.00 39.93
N SER A 167 39.73 -85.05 38.63
CA SER A 167 39.14 -86.23 38.04
C SER A 167 40.01 -87.46 38.04
N ILE A 168 41.31 -87.28 38.07
CA ILE A 168 42.33 -88.39 38.20
C ILE A 168 42.84 -88.60 39.66
N GLY A 169 42.27 -87.86 40.65
CA GLY A 169 42.64 -87.95 42.03
C GLY A 169 43.99 -87.22 42.41
N ALA A 170 44.52 -86.38 41.51
CA ALA A 170 45.80 -85.64 41.67
C ALA A 170 45.59 -84.19 42.19
N SER A 171 44.37 -83.72 42.44
CA SER A 171 44.06 -82.47 43.10
C SER A 171 42.92 -82.64 44.12
N THR A 172 42.57 -81.51 44.83
CA THR A 172 41.46 -81.47 45.80
C THR A 172 40.29 -80.67 45.30
N SER A 173 39.08 -81.06 45.70
CA SER A 173 37.85 -80.29 45.32
C SER A 173 37.90 -78.83 45.81
N ASP A 174 38.66 -78.50 46.86
CA ASP A 174 38.87 -77.14 47.34
C ASP A 174 39.71 -76.31 46.38
N LYS A 175 40.74 -76.88 45.74
CA LYS A 175 41.52 -76.22 44.71
C LYS A 175 40.71 -75.93 43.46
N VAL A 176 39.87 -76.89 43.07
CA VAL A 176 38.94 -76.69 41.95
C VAL A 176 37.92 -75.55 42.21
N ARG A 177 37.38 -75.52 43.43
CA ARG A 177 36.50 -74.46 43.89
C ARG A 177 37.18 -73.09 43.88
N GLN A 178 38.42 -73.00 44.36
CA GLN A 178 39.21 -71.76 44.34
C GLN A 178 39.52 -71.29 42.93
N ALA A 179 39.95 -72.20 42.04
CA ALA A 179 40.16 -71.87 40.62
C ALA A 179 38.89 -71.42 39.95
N ALA A 180 37.72 -72.03 40.26
CA ALA A 180 36.44 -71.63 39.78
C ALA A 180 36.04 -70.21 40.24
N LEU A 181 36.23 -69.89 41.50
CA LEU A 181 36.01 -68.56 42.05
C LEU A 181 36.90 -67.50 41.36
N ASN A 182 38.21 -67.80 41.25
CA ASN A 182 39.13 -66.88 40.55
C ASN A 182 38.71 -66.59 39.08
N TYR A 183 38.28 -67.63 38.35
CA TYR A 183 37.74 -67.47 36.98
C TYR A 183 36.47 -66.65 36.96
N GLU A 184 35.47 -66.89 37.82
CA GLU A 184 34.23 -66.12 37.83
C GLU A 184 34.48 -64.66 38.24
N VAL A 185 35.36 -64.36 39.18
CA VAL A 185 35.76 -62.98 39.51
C VAL A 185 36.39 -62.29 38.33
N ALA A 186 37.36 -62.90 37.65
CA ALA A 186 37.96 -62.31 36.44
C ALA A 186 36.96 -62.11 35.30
N LYS A 187 36.03 -63.01 35.18
CA LYS A 187 34.94 -62.88 34.18
C LYS A 187 34.03 -61.68 34.47
N LEU A 188 33.67 -61.48 35.75
CA LEU A 188 32.88 -60.28 36.12
C LEU A 188 33.69 -59.01 35.94
N GLU A 189 34.97 -58.96 36.26
CA GLU A 189 35.84 -57.81 36.03
C GLU A 189 35.95 -57.48 34.51
N PHE A 190 36.06 -58.47 33.65
CA PHE A 190 36.10 -58.35 32.22
C PHE A 190 34.72 -57.76 31.67
N GLN A 191 33.60 -58.29 32.16
CA GLN A 191 32.28 -57.79 31.78
C GLN A 191 32.06 -56.37 32.28
N GLN A 192 32.51 -56.04 33.52
CA GLN A 192 32.41 -54.69 34.07
C GLN A 192 33.17 -53.67 33.18
N LEU A 193 34.43 -53.98 32.83
CA LEU A 193 35.26 -53.13 31.97
C LEU A 193 34.64 -52.96 30.58
N LYS A 194 34.11 -54.06 30.00
CA LYS A 194 33.39 -54.00 28.71
C LYS A 194 32.17 -53.07 28.77
N GLN A 195 31.41 -53.13 29.87
CA GLN A 195 30.27 -52.23 30.06
C GLN A 195 30.72 -50.79 30.30
N GLN A 196 31.82 -50.57 30.99
CA GLN A 196 32.41 -49.24 31.18
C GLN A 196 32.79 -48.61 29.86
N ILE A 197 33.41 -49.33 28.92
CA ILE A 197 33.71 -48.85 27.56
C ILE A 197 32.45 -48.41 26.81
N VAL A 198 31.39 -49.21 26.89
CA VAL A 198 30.10 -48.87 26.22
C VAL A 198 29.52 -47.58 26.80
N ASN A 199 29.55 -47.44 28.14
CA ASN A 199 29.01 -46.25 28.79
C ASN A 199 29.84 -45.00 28.48
N GLU A 200 31.19 -45.12 28.55
CA GLU A 200 32.12 -44.03 28.23
C GLU A 200 31.94 -43.55 26.77
N LYS A 201 31.85 -44.49 25.84
CA LYS A 201 31.60 -44.17 24.42
C LYS A 201 30.28 -43.45 24.23
N LYS A 202 29.20 -43.83 24.92
CA LYS A 202 27.92 -43.15 24.86
C LYS A 202 28.00 -41.73 25.44
N ASN A 203 28.60 -41.57 26.61
CA ASN A 203 28.71 -40.26 27.28
C ASN A 203 29.55 -39.29 26.44
N ALA A 204 30.71 -39.69 26.01
CA ALA A 204 31.58 -38.85 25.19
C ALA A 204 31.01 -38.56 23.81
N SER A 205 30.31 -39.53 23.18
CA SER A 205 29.57 -39.29 21.95
C SER A 205 28.46 -38.25 22.12
N ALA A 206 27.77 -38.26 23.29
CA ALA A 206 26.76 -37.24 23.59
C ALA A 206 27.40 -35.85 23.77
N GLU A 207 28.55 -35.78 24.42
CA GLU A 207 29.29 -34.52 24.61
C GLU A 207 29.79 -33.95 23.27
N VAL A 208 30.41 -34.77 22.42
CA VAL A 208 30.84 -34.38 21.07
C VAL A 208 29.63 -33.88 20.27
N LYS A 209 28.46 -34.52 20.41
CA LYS A 209 27.23 -34.10 19.76
C LYS A 209 26.78 -32.72 20.25
N VAL A 210 26.84 -32.44 21.55
CA VAL A 210 26.50 -31.11 22.09
C VAL A 210 27.40 -30.03 21.51
N GLN A 211 28.72 -30.26 21.48
CA GLN A 211 29.68 -29.31 20.91
C GLN A 211 29.49 -29.11 19.40
N GLN A 212 29.15 -30.18 18.68
CA GLN A 212 28.82 -30.09 17.26
C GLN A 212 27.56 -29.24 17.01
N LEU A 213 26.55 -29.37 17.88
CA LEU A 213 25.35 -28.53 17.81
C LEU A 213 25.67 -27.08 18.16
N ASP A 214 26.46 -26.82 19.18
CA ASP A 214 26.91 -25.47 19.55
C ASP A 214 27.66 -24.80 18.39
N LEU A 215 28.60 -25.51 17.76
CA LEU A 215 29.25 -25.00 16.54
C LEU A 215 28.25 -24.70 15.42
N SER A 216 27.27 -25.58 15.19
CA SER A 216 26.26 -25.37 14.15
C SER A 216 25.37 -24.15 14.41
N ILE A 217 24.98 -23.92 15.68
CA ILE A 217 24.23 -22.73 16.11
C ILE A 217 25.08 -21.48 15.87
N PHE A 218 26.33 -21.52 16.22
CA PHE A 218 27.25 -20.40 16.02
C PHE A 218 27.49 -20.10 14.54
N GLU A 219 27.62 -21.11 13.69
CA GLU A 219 27.73 -20.93 12.24
C GLU A 219 26.50 -20.24 11.64
N LYS A 220 25.30 -20.53 12.14
CA LYS A 220 24.07 -19.81 11.73
C LYS A 220 24.13 -18.34 12.15
N SER A 221 24.59 -18.05 13.37
CA SER A 221 24.79 -16.67 13.85
C SER A 221 25.83 -15.90 13.01
N LEU A 222 26.92 -16.57 12.62
CA LEU A 222 27.94 -15.99 11.74
C LEU A 222 27.40 -15.72 10.36
N ALA A 223 26.60 -16.63 9.79
CA ALA A 223 25.95 -16.43 8.49
C ALA A 223 24.99 -15.24 8.52
N GLU A 224 24.26 -15.05 9.62
CA GLU A 224 23.40 -13.87 9.80
C GLU A 224 24.21 -12.57 9.88
N SER A 225 25.33 -12.56 10.59
CA SER A 225 26.24 -11.39 10.61
C SER A 225 26.82 -11.08 9.23
N ALA A 226 27.16 -12.12 8.45
CA ALA A 226 27.61 -11.94 7.06
C ALA A 226 26.52 -11.35 6.17
N ARG A 227 25.25 -11.78 6.34
CA ARG A 227 24.09 -11.25 5.63
C ARG A 227 23.88 -9.77 5.97
N LEU A 228 23.89 -9.42 7.25
CA LEU A 228 23.76 -8.02 7.70
C LEU A 228 24.84 -7.12 7.12
N LEU A 229 26.11 -7.61 7.08
CA LEU A 229 27.22 -6.88 6.48
C LEU A 229 27.03 -6.64 4.97
N LYS A 230 26.45 -7.61 4.27
CA LYS A 230 26.10 -7.48 2.84
C LYS A 230 24.95 -6.50 2.65
N ASP A 231 23.87 -6.63 3.43
CA ASP A 231 22.66 -5.81 3.33
C ASP A 231 22.93 -4.35 3.76
N ALA A 232 23.95 -4.12 4.57
CA ALA A 232 24.39 -2.78 4.97
C ALA A 232 25.07 -1.98 3.85
N ARG A 233 25.38 -2.61 2.72
CA ARG A 233 25.67 -1.92 1.45
C ARG A 233 24.34 -1.64 0.78
N ILE A 234 23.86 -0.42 0.89
CA ILE A 234 22.54 -0.03 0.40
C ILE A 234 22.55 0.06 -1.12
N LEU A 235 22.01 -0.97 -1.74
CA LEU A 235 21.94 -1.13 -3.19
C LEU A 235 20.47 -1.03 -3.65
N SER A 236 20.25 -0.67 -4.91
CA SER A 236 18.91 -0.73 -5.50
C SER A 236 18.48 -2.17 -5.76
N PRO A 237 17.29 -2.61 -5.32
CA PRO A 237 16.80 -3.96 -5.55
C PRO A 237 16.38 -4.21 -7.00
N GLN A 238 16.07 -3.14 -7.75
CA GLN A 238 15.55 -3.22 -9.11
C GLN A 238 15.94 -1.96 -9.91
N LYS A 239 15.73 -2.01 -11.23
CA LYS A 239 15.82 -0.80 -12.06
C LYS A 239 14.62 0.10 -11.76
N ALA A 240 14.88 1.32 -11.26
CA ALA A 240 13.85 2.26 -10.83
C ALA A 240 14.37 3.70 -10.79
N THR A 241 13.53 4.63 -10.39
CA THR A 241 13.94 6.01 -10.06
C THR A 241 13.95 6.18 -8.55
N LEU A 242 14.99 6.78 -8.02
CA LEU A 242 15.13 7.12 -6.61
C LEU A 242 14.20 8.30 -6.28
N THR A 243 13.10 8.04 -5.55
CA THR A 243 12.12 9.10 -5.23
C THR A 243 12.39 9.77 -3.89
N TYR A 244 13.16 9.11 -3.03
CA TYR A 244 13.63 9.64 -1.76
C TYR A 244 14.98 9.04 -1.40
N VAL A 245 15.86 9.82 -0.82
CA VAL A 245 17.10 9.36 -0.18
C VAL A 245 17.43 10.27 1.00
N ASN A 246 17.86 9.67 2.11
CA ASN A 246 18.44 10.44 3.21
C ASN A 246 19.86 10.85 2.83
N ASN A 247 20.03 12.09 2.41
CA ASN A 247 21.30 12.65 1.92
C ASN A 247 22.13 13.34 3.00
N GLN A 248 21.76 13.24 4.28
CA GLN A 248 22.48 13.87 5.39
C GLN A 248 23.69 13.03 5.80
N ILE A 249 24.83 13.26 5.18
CA ILE A 249 26.11 12.63 5.54
C ILE A 249 26.43 12.89 7.01
N GLY A 250 26.84 11.84 7.73
CA GLY A 250 27.14 11.88 9.17
C GLY A 250 25.89 11.68 10.06
N SER A 251 24.67 11.71 9.52
CA SER A 251 23.47 11.44 10.31
C SER A 251 23.41 9.99 10.78
N GLN A 252 22.92 9.79 12.00
CA GLN A 252 22.72 8.47 12.57
C GLN A 252 21.40 7.89 12.10
N VAL A 253 21.41 6.64 11.66
CA VAL A 253 20.23 5.86 11.26
C VAL A 253 20.10 4.62 12.11
N SER A 254 18.88 4.31 12.54
CA SER A 254 18.59 3.09 13.30
C SER A 254 18.10 1.97 12.38
N ALA A 255 18.27 0.73 12.79
CA ALA A 255 17.69 -0.40 12.09
C ALA A 255 16.18 -0.22 11.90
N GLY A 256 15.67 -0.47 10.68
CA GLY A 256 14.29 -0.25 10.31
C GLY A 256 13.93 1.19 9.89
N THR A 257 14.86 2.16 10.04
CA THR A 257 14.62 3.54 9.55
C THR A 257 14.67 3.56 8.03
N GLN A 258 13.69 4.21 7.41
CA GLN A 258 13.66 4.45 5.96
C GLN A 258 14.82 5.36 5.55
N ILE A 259 15.63 4.89 4.61
CA ILE A 259 16.81 5.61 4.10
C ILE A 259 16.70 5.95 2.62
N ALA A 260 15.95 5.19 1.86
CA ALA A 260 15.69 5.49 0.46
C ALA A 260 14.34 4.90 0.02
N ILE A 261 13.77 5.43 -1.08
CA ILE A 261 12.61 4.89 -1.76
C ILE A 261 12.95 4.84 -3.25
N VAL A 262 12.75 3.68 -3.86
CA VAL A 262 12.85 3.49 -5.30
C VAL A 262 11.47 3.18 -5.87
N SER A 263 11.11 3.84 -6.97
CA SER A 263 9.80 3.72 -7.59
C SER A 263 9.91 3.50 -9.10
N ASP A 264 9.09 2.63 -9.64
CA ASP A 264 8.91 2.52 -11.08
C ASP A 264 8.00 3.66 -11.56
N LEU A 265 8.60 4.68 -12.14
CA LEU A 265 7.89 5.83 -12.71
C LEU A 265 7.48 5.62 -14.18
N SER A 266 7.62 4.44 -14.73
CA SER A 266 7.15 4.11 -16.08
C SER A 266 5.65 3.80 -16.12
N HIS A 267 5.09 3.32 -15.01
CA HIS A 267 3.68 2.97 -14.87
C HIS A 267 3.08 3.51 -13.57
N PHE A 268 1.83 3.94 -13.66
CA PHE A 268 1.11 4.55 -12.54
C PHE A 268 -0.24 3.87 -12.31
N LYS A 269 -0.72 3.98 -11.08
CA LYS A 269 -2.07 3.64 -10.63
C LYS A 269 -2.63 4.80 -9.82
N VAL A 270 -3.92 4.79 -9.54
CA VAL A 270 -4.55 5.82 -8.71
C VAL A 270 -4.99 5.18 -7.39
N LEU A 271 -4.55 5.74 -6.29
CA LEU A 271 -5.11 5.47 -4.98
C LEU A 271 -6.19 6.52 -4.72
N ALA A 272 -7.43 6.06 -4.55
CA ALA A 272 -8.58 6.93 -4.39
C ALA A 272 -9.28 6.69 -3.05
N GLU A 273 -9.95 7.74 -2.58
CA GLU A 273 -10.70 7.77 -1.31
C GLU A 273 -12.13 8.21 -1.60
N ILE A 274 -13.10 7.50 -1.05
CA ILE A 274 -14.51 7.83 -1.15
C ILE A 274 -15.16 7.80 0.24
N ALA A 275 -16.18 8.64 0.48
CA ALA A 275 -16.92 8.60 1.73
C ALA A 275 -17.59 7.23 1.94
N ASP A 276 -17.62 6.75 3.18
CA ASP A 276 -18.17 5.44 3.56
C ASP A 276 -19.63 5.25 3.18
N SER A 277 -20.41 6.35 3.13
CA SER A 277 -21.81 6.37 2.67
C SER A 277 -21.99 5.88 1.21
N TYR A 278 -20.93 5.88 0.42
CA TYR A 278 -20.92 5.36 -0.96
C TYR A 278 -20.28 3.98 -1.10
N ALA A 279 -19.90 3.35 0.01
CA ALA A 279 -19.24 2.05 0.02
C ALA A 279 -19.98 0.96 -0.77
N GLU A 280 -21.31 0.90 -0.59
CA GLU A 280 -22.18 -0.08 -1.26
C GLU A 280 -22.28 0.12 -2.78
N LYS A 281 -21.99 1.34 -3.26
CA LYS A 281 -21.96 1.67 -4.68
C LYS A 281 -20.62 1.33 -5.36
N LEU A 282 -19.61 0.91 -4.58
CA LEU A 282 -18.28 0.62 -5.07
C LEU A 282 -18.10 -0.89 -5.27
N SER A 283 -17.74 -1.29 -6.48
CA SER A 283 -17.52 -2.69 -6.83
C SER A 283 -16.17 -2.91 -7.50
N SER A 284 -15.48 -3.99 -7.15
CA SER A 284 -14.27 -4.40 -7.88
C SER A 284 -14.64 -4.76 -9.33
N GLY A 285 -13.80 -4.35 -10.28
CA GLY A 285 -14.07 -4.46 -11.71
C GLY A 285 -14.89 -3.31 -12.29
N ALA A 286 -15.40 -2.38 -11.46
CA ALA A 286 -16.14 -1.22 -11.95
C ALA A 286 -15.25 -0.33 -12.84
N LYS A 287 -15.84 0.21 -13.91
CA LYS A 287 -15.17 1.21 -14.75
C LYS A 287 -15.01 2.52 -13.99
N ALA A 288 -13.91 3.19 -14.21
CA ALA A 288 -13.66 4.51 -13.64
C ALA A 288 -13.08 5.45 -14.69
N ILE A 289 -13.47 6.72 -14.61
CA ILE A 289 -12.89 7.82 -15.38
C ILE A 289 -12.07 8.66 -14.42
N ILE A 290 -10.82 8.88 -14.76
CA ILE A 290 -9.85 9.62 -13.96
C ILE A 290 -9.56 10.94 -14.63
N LYS A 291 -9.85 12.05 -13.94
CA LYS A 291 -9.65 13.41 -14.45
C LYS A 291 -8.49 14.10 -13.74
N ILE A 292 -7.48 14.49 -14.50
CA ILE A 292 -6.29 15.20 -14.04
C ILE A 292 -6.19 16.49 -14.84
N GLY A 293 -6.74 17.59 -14.32
CA GLY A 293 -6.88 18.84 -15.08
C GLY A 293 -7.70 18.65 -16.36
N GLN A 294 -7.05 18.76 -17.53
CA GLN A 294 -7.70 18.52 -18.82
C GLN A 294 -7.51 17.09 -19.36
N LEU A 295 -6.72 16.28 -18.69
CA LEU A 295 -6.47 14.90 -19.09
C LEU A 295 -7.57 14.00 -18.49
N GLN A 296 -8.14 13.15 -19.35
CA GLN A 296 -9.08 12.11 -18.96
C GLN A 296 -8.49 10.75 -19.31
N LEU A 297 -8.49 9.83 -18.35
CA LEU A 297 -8.01 8.47 -18.53
C LEU A 297 -9.08 7.49 -18.08
N GLU A 298 -9.15 6.36 -18.75
CA GLU A 298 -9.97 5.23 -18.33
C GLU A 298 -9.20 4.33 -17.38
N GLY A 299 -9.91 3.74 -16.42
CA GLY A 299 -9.35 2.77 -15.50
C GLY A 299 -10.41 1.80 -14.98
N THR A 300 -9.95 0.88 -14.15
CA THR A 300 -10.79 -0.14 -13.53
C THR A 300 -10.46 -0.24 -12.04
N VAL A 301 -11.48 -0.29 -11.21
CA VAL A 301 -11.33 -0.52 -9.77
C VAL A 301 -10.85 -1.96 -9.55
N VAL A 302 -9.67 -2.13 -8.95
CA VAL A 302 -9.07 -3.47 -8.77
C VAL A 302 -9.04 -3.93 -7.33
N ASN A 303 -8.93 -3.00 -6.38
CA ASN A 303 -8.85 -3.33 -4.96
C ASN A 303 -9.61 -2.29 -4.13
N ILE A 304 -10.45 -2.75 -3.24
CA ILE A 304 -11.20 -1.94 -2.28
C ILE A 304 -10.79 -2.39 -0.89
N THR A 305 -10.28 -1.45 -0.09
CA THR A 305 -9.88 -1.75 1.29
C THR A 305 -11.14 -1.84 2.16
N PRO A 306 -11.44 -2.97 2.80
CA PRO A 306 -12.70 -3.15 3.52
C PRO A 306 -12.75 -2.41 4.87
N SER A 307 -11.78 -1.56 5.16
CA SER A 307 -11.66 -0.80 6.42
C SER A 307 -11.97 0.66 6.19
N VAL A 308 -12.90 1.20 6.97
CA VAL A 308 -13.19 2.62 7.04
C VAL A 308 -12.19 3.29 7.98
N LYS A 309 -11.51 4.33 7.51
CA LYS A 309 -10.64 5.21 8.31
C LYS A 309 -11.08 6.65 8.13
N ASN A 310 -11.36 7.34 9.22
CA ASN A 310 -11.81 8.74 9.19
C ASN A 310 -13.05 8.99 8.29
N GLY A 311 -13.99 8.03 8.22
CA GLY A 311 -15.20 8.15 7.41
C GLY A 311 -14.97 7.97 5.90
N VAL A 312 -13.80 7.46 5.47
CA VAL A 312 -13.50 7.18 4.07
C VAL A 312 -13.04 5.74 3.86
N ILE A 313 -13.26 5.24 2.65
CA ILE A 313 -12.80 3.95 2.16
C ILE A 313 -11.76 4.20 1.06
N ASN A 314 -10.65 3.49 1.15
CA ASN A 314 -9.59 3.53 0.14
C ASN A 314 -9.80 2.43 -0.90
N PHE A 315 -9.58 2.79 -2.16
CA PHE A 315 -9.58 1.84 -3.26
C PHE A 315 -8.54 2.20 -4.31
N THR A 316 -8.13 1.21 -5.09
CA THR A 316 -7.13 1.38 -6.14
C THR A 316 -7.77 1.27 -7.51
N VAL A 317 -7.42 2.19 -8.40
CA VAL A 317 -7.81 2.16 -9.80
C VAL A 317 -6.59 1.89 -10.66
N MET A 318 -6.66 0.84 -11.45
CA MET A 318 -5.68 0.53 -12.48
C MET A 318 -6.01 1.32 -13.74
N LEU A 319 -5.05 2.10 -14.21
CA LEU A 319 -5.18 2.89 -15.43
C LEU A 319 -5.00 1.98 -16.66
N LYS A 320 -5.83 2.17 -17.67
CA LYS A 320 -5.69 1.49 -18.97
C LYS A 320 -4.44 1.98 -19.70
N ASP A 321 -4.19 3.29 -19.65
CA ASP A 321 -2.95 3.92 -20.11
C ASP A 321 -2.10 4.34 -18.92
N SER A 322 -1.50 3.33 -18.25
CA SER A 322 -0.69 3.52 -17.05
C SER A 322 0.67 4.19 -17.32
N GLY A 323 1.15 4.18 -18.56
CA GLY A 323 2.42 4.76 -18.98
C GLY A 323 2.31 6.16 -19.58
N ASN A 324 1.19 6.85 -19.43
CA ASN A 324 0.98 8.16 -20.03
C ASN A 324 2.02 9.18 -19.54
N SER A 325 2.69 9.85 -20.48
CA SER A 325 3.80 10.80 -20.22
C SER A 325 3.42 12.03 -19.40
N ARG A 326 2.13 12.33 -19.26
CA ARG A 326 1.61 13.43 -18.42
C ARG A 326 1.42 13.04 -16.97
N LEU A 327 1.47 11.74 -16.64
CA LEU A 327 1.36 11.26 -15.28
C LEU A 327 2.65 11.58 -14.48
N ARG A 328 2.45 11.95 -13.23
CA ARG A 328 3.52 12.15 -12.25
C ARG A 328 3.03 11.64 -10.89
N SER A 329 3.89 11.04 -10.13
CA SER A 329 3.59 10.66 -8.74
C SER A 329 3.16 11.87 -7.93
N GLY A 330 2.11 11.71 -7.15
CA GLY A 330 1.59 12.78 -6.28
C GLY A 330 0.51 13.67 -6.90
N LEU A 331 0.22 13.57 -8.20
CA LEU A 331 -0.85 14.35 -8.81
C LEU A 331 -2.21 14.01 -8.18
N LYS A 332 -2.94 15.04 -7.78
CA LYS A 332 -4.34 14.90 -7.34
C LYS A 332 -5.24 14.72 -8.54
N THR A 333 -6.27 13.90 -8.40
CA THR A 333 -7.21 13.56 -9.44
C THR A 333 -8.60 13.36 -8.90
N ASP A 334 -9.61 13.67 -9.71
CA ASP A 334 -10.98 13.28 -9.45
C ASP A 334 -11.24 11.94 -10.14
N VAL A 335 -11.88 11.03 -9.43
CA VAL A 335 -12.18 9.68 -9.91
C VAL A 335 -13.69 9.49 -9.93
N TYR A 336 -14.23 9.17 -11.10
CA TYR A 336 -15.66 8.92 -11.32
C TYR A 336 -15.83 7.40 -11.51
N VAL A 337 -16.37 6.71 -10.51
CA VAL A 337 -16.58 5.26 -10.55
C VAL A 337 -18.02 4.98 -10.98
N THR A 338 -18.19 4.21 -12.06
CA THR A 338 -19.50 3.78 -12.55
C THR A 338 -20.06 2.69 -11.65
N HIS A 339 -21.27 2.90 -11.12
CA HIS A 339 -21.93 1.91 -10.27
C HIS A 339 -23.30 1.44 -10.81
N GLY A 340 -23.80 2.07 -11.88
CA GLY A 340 -25.06 1.70 -12.48
C GLY A 340 -25.19 2.26 -13.90
N ILE A 341 -26.14 1.71 -14.64
CA ILE A 341 -26.51 2.18 -15.97
C ILE A 341 -28.01 2.41 -15.97
N GLN A 342 -28.44 3.58 -16.45
CA GLN A 342 -29.86 3.91 -16.66
C GLN A 342 -30.07 4.18 -18.15
N ASP A 343 -30.94 3.40 -18.76
CA ASP A 343 -31.24 3.50 -20.16
C ASP A 343 -32.48 4.35 -20.42
N ASP A 344 -32.49 5.04 -21.56
CA ASP A 344 -33.63 5.81 -22.10
C ASP A 344 -34.17 6.87 -21.14
N VAL A 345 -33.29 7.54 -20.38
CA VAL A 345 -33.66 8.67 -19.52
C VAL A 345 -33.50 10.02 -20.21
N LEU A 346 -34.26 11.02 -19.76
CA LEU A 346 -34.01 12.42 -20.13
C LEU A 346 -32.73 12.88 -19.43
N ARG A 347 -31.83 13.54 -20.15
CA ARG A 347 -30.54 13.97 -19.65
C ARG A 347 -30.11 15.34 -20.19
N ILE A 348 -29.38 16.06 -19.35
CA ILE A 348 -28.72 17.33 -19.73
C ILE A 348 -27.23 17.23 -19.45
N PRO A 349 -26.35 17.96 -20.15
CA PRO A 349 -24.93 17.94 -19.90
C PRO A 349 -24.61 18.34 -18.46
N ASN A 350 -23.72 17.58 -17.79
CA ASN A 350 -23.26 17.86 -16.45
C ASN A 350 -22.33 19.08 -16.44
N SER A 351 -22.50 19.95 -15.46
CA SER A 351 -21.68 21.15 -15.29
C SER A 351 -21.75 21.66 -13.84
N THR A 352 -21.25 22.85 -13.60
CA THR A 352 -21.13 23.48 -12.26
C THR A 352 -22.45 23.74 -11.54
N TYR A 353 -23.59 23.64 -12.22
CA TYR A 353 -24.91 23.81 -11.62
C TYR A 353 -25.34 22.62 -10.75
N TYR A 354 -24.78 21.42 -11.00
CA TYR A 354 -25.19 20.19 -10.33
C TYR A 354 -24.31 19.89 -9.12
N ILE A 355 -24.95 19.70 -7.97
CA ILE A 355 -24.28 19.37 -6.70
C ILE A 355 -24.80 18.08 -6.06
N GLY A 356 -25.73 17.36 -6.72
CA GLY A 356 -26.35 16.12 -6.25
C GLY A 356 -27.80 15.99 -6.67
N ALA A 357 -28.43 14.84 -6.43
CA ALA A 357 -29.83 14.62 -6.74
C ALA A 357 -30.74 15.54 -5.89
N GLY A 358 -31.72 16.17 -6.52
CA GLY A 358 -32.61 17.12 -5.80
C GLY A 358 -33.42 18.04 -6.71
N GLU A 359 -34.02 19.04 -6.10
CA GLU A 359 -34.79 20.09 -6.79
C GLU A 359 -33.89 21.29 -7.10
N TYR A 360 -33.97 21.76 -8.35
CA TYR A 360 -33.20 22.87 -8.87
C TYR A 360 -34.08 23.89 -9.56
N GLU A 361 -33.67 25.14 -9.57
CA GLU A 361 -34.20 26.18 -10.43
C GLU A 361 -33.22 26.50 -11.55
N LEU A 362 -33.45 25.95 -12.75
CA LEU A 362 -32.60 26.20 -13.91
C LEU A 362 -33.28 27.13 -14.91
N TRP A 363 -32.45 27.77 -15.72
CA TRP A 363 -32.91 28.69 -16.75
C TRP A 363 -33.16 27.95 -18.05
N VAL A 364 -34.43 27.91 -18.48
CA VAL A 364 -34.84 27.31 -19.75
C VAL A 364 -34.93 28.41 -20.81
N VAL A 365 -34.28 28.19 -21.93
CA VAL A 365 -34.21 29.14 -23.05
C VAL A 365 -35.34 28.84 -24.06
N LYS A 366 -36.17 29.84 -24.33
CA LYS A 366 -37.24 29.76 -25.33
C LYS A 366 -37.35 31.06 -26.05
N ASN A 367 -37.29 31.05 -27.39
CA ASN A 367 -37.45 32.23 -28.26
C ASN A 367 -36.57 33.44 -27.90
N GLY A 368 -35.31 33.22 -27.46
CA GLY A 368 -34.38 34.28 -27.07
C GLY A 368 -34.56 34.83 -25.66
N GLU A 369 -35.45 34.27 -24.87
CA GLU A 369 -35.65 34.59 -23.46
C GLU A 369 -35.31 33.36 -22.61
N ALA A 370 -34.78 33.59 -21.42
CA ALA A 370 -34.56 32.55 -20.43
C ALA A 370 -35.49 32.76 -19.22
N GLU A 371 -36.25 31.75 -18.89
CA GLU A 371 -37.13 31.70 -17.71
C GLU A 371 -36.68 30.63 -16.74
N LYS A 372 -36.80 30.92 -15.43
CA LYS A 372 -36.59 29.94 -14.39
C LYS A 372 -37.69 28.89 -14.36
N LYS A 373 -37.26 27.61 -14.29
CA LYS A 373 -38.18 26.49 -14.20
C LYS A 373 -37.68 25.58 -13.06
N LYS A 374 -38.61 25.11 -12.23
CA LYS A 374 -38.30 24.10 -11.20
C LYS A 374 -38.15 22.76 -11.88
N ILE A 375 -37.02 22.11 -11.60
CA ILE A 375 -36.62 20.88 -12.28
C ILE A 375 -36.14 19.92 -11.17
N LYS A 376 -36.54 18.66 -11.27
CA LYS A 376 -36.02 17.62 -10.39
C LYS A 376 -34.97 16.82 -11.14
N LEU A 377 -33.74 16.86 -10.62
CA LEU A 377 -32.57 16.13 -11.14
C LEU A 377 -32.33 14.88 -10.33
N GLY A 378 -31.91 13.83 -11.01
CA GLY A 378 -31.59 12.53 -10.44
C GLY A 378 -30.10 12.28 -10.37
N GLU A 379 -29.71 11.04 -10.65
CA GLU A 379 -28.32 10.59 -10.66
C GLU A 379 -27.52 11.23 -11.82
N SER A 380 -26.21 11.22 -11.69
CA SER A 380 -25.35 11.82 -12.72
C SER A 380 -24.25 10.89 -13.17
N SER A 381 -23.79 11.12 -14.38
CA SER A 381 -22.52 10.62 -14.90
C SER A 381 -21.49 11.75 -14.95
N PHE A 382 -20.30 11.39 -15.39
CA PHE A 382 -19.28 12.39 -15.71
C PHE A 382 -19.78 13.43 -16.74
N GLU A 383 -20.55 13.00 -17.75
CA GLU A 383 -20.96 13.84 -18.87
C GLU A 383 -22.40 14.40 -18.74
N TYR A 384 -23.30 13.67 -18.10
CA TYR A 384 -24.74 13.98 -18.10
C TYR A 384 -25.35 13.84 -16.71
N VAL A 385 -26.45 14.58 -16.51
CA VAL A 385 -27.32 14.50 -15.33
C VAL A 385 -28.71 14.06 -15.79
N GLU A 386 -29.30 13.13 -15.04
CA GLU A 386 -30.66 12.66 -15.23
C GLU A 386 -31.69 13.79 -14.94
N VAL A 387 -32.68 13.92 -15.80
CA VAL A 387 -33.84 14.78 -15.56
C VAL A 387 -35.04 13.92 -15.22
N ILE A 388 -35.43 13.90 -13.94
CA ILE A 388 -36.59 13.15 -13.47
C ILE A 388 -37.88 13.81 -13.91
N SER A 389 -37.96 15.14 -13.76
CA SER A 389 -39.15 15.93 -14.17
C SER A 389 -38.81 17.39 -14.37
N GLY A 390 -39.70 18.10 -15.07
CA GLY A 390 -39.61 19.54 -15.23
C GLY A 390 -39.02 19.98 -16.58
N LEU A 391 -38.49 19.10 -17.41
CA LEU A 391 -38.00 19.41 -18.77
C LEU A 391 -38.52 18.41 -19.80
N GLU A 392 -38.58 18.85 -21.05
CA GLU A 392 -38.96 18.04 -22.21
C GLU A 392 -37.78 17.88 -23.17
N LYS A 393 -37.78 16.81 -23.96
CA LYS A 393 -36.77 16.57 -24.98
C LYS A 393 -36.71 17.74 -25.98
N GLY A 394 -35.51 18.26 -26.19
CA GLY A 394 -35.26 19.38 -27.11
C GLY A 394 -35.27 20.75 -26.45
N GLU A 395 -35.74 20.90 -25.21
CA GLU A 395 -35.60 22.15 -24.47
C GLU A 395 -34.13 22.51 -24.28
N GLN A 396 -33.83 23.81 -24.28
CA GLN A 396 -32.45 24.32 -24.03
C GLN A 396 -32.36 24.88 -22.63
N VAL A 397 -31.32 24.52 -21.90
CA VAL A 397 -31.12 24.93 -20.51
C VAL A 397 -29.74 25.57 -20.36
N ILE A 398 -29.65 26.65 -19.60
CA ILE A 398 -28.37 27.26 -19.27
C ILE A 398 -27.69 26.39 -18.17
N ILE A 399 -26.50 25.88 -18.46
CA ILE A 399 -25.73 24.98 -17.61
C ILE A 399 -24.49 25.63 -17.02
N SER A 400 -24.21 26.89 -17.31
CA SER A 400 -23.18 27.71 -16.66
C SER A 400 -23.68 28.29 -15.33
N ASP A 401 -22.77 28.79 -14.51
CA ASP A 401 -23.10 29.45 -13.22
C ASP A 401 -23.92 30.72 -13.46
N MET A 402 -25.11 30.73 -12.86
CA MET A 402 -26.07 31.83 -12.96
C MET A 402 -26.32 32.54 -11.62
N ASN A 403 -25.46 32.40 -10.64
CA ASN A 403 -25.62 32.96 -9.29
C ASN A 403 -25.85 34.48 -9.30
N GLN A 404 -25.18 35.21 -10.20
CA GLN A 404 -25.37 36.66 -10.35
C GLN A 404 -26.78 37.08 -10.77
N TYR A 405 -27.59 36.16 -11.31
CA TYR A 405 -28.97 36.39 -11.74
C TYR A 405 -30.02 35.74 -10.82
N LYS A 406 -29.64 35.30 -9.64
CA LYS A 406 -30.48 34.53 -8.72
C LYS A 406 -31.81 35.22 -8.41
N ASN A 407 -31.85 36.56 -8.34
CA ASN A 407 -33.02 37.34 -7.97
C ASN A 407 -33.92 37.71 -9.18
N LYS A 408 -33.60 37.29 -10.42
CA LYS A 408 -34.40 37.56 -11.60
C LYS A 408 -35.21 36.32 -11.98
N GLN A 409 -36.38 36.53 -12.56
CA GLN A 409 -37.27 35.46 -13.04
C GLN A 409 -37.18 35.25 -14.56
N LYS A 410 -36.84 36.34 -15.30
CA LYS A 410 -36.71 36.34 -16.76
C LYS A 410 -35.42 37.08 -17.15
N LEU A 411 -34.76 36.62 -18.18
CA LEU A 411 -33.58 37.24 -18.79
C LEU A 411 -33.71 37.22 -20.31
N LYS A 412 -33.33 38.30 -20.96
CA LYS A 412 -33.25 38.37 -22.41
C LYS A 412 -31.85 37.95 -22.87
N ILE A 413 -31.76 37.02 -23.82
CA ILE A 413 -30.47 36.54 -24.35
C ILE A 413 -30.18 37.34 -25.64
N ASN A 414 -29.07 38.07 -25.64
CA ASN A 414 -28.64 38.91 -26.78
C ASN A 414 -27.41 38.29 -27.46
#